data_3e16bbf82c18601d80d7031c9c825fd8
#
_entry.id   3e16bbf82c18601d80d7031c9c825fd8
#
_cell.length_a   1.000
_cell.length_b   1.000
_cell.length_c   1.000
_cell.angle_alpha   90.00
_cell.angle_beta   90.00
_cell.angle_gamma   90.00
#
_symmetry.space_group_name_H-M   'P 1'
#
loop_
_entity.id
_entity.type
_entity.pdbx_description
1 polymer ?
#
loop_
_entity_poly.entity_id
_entity_poly.type
_entity_poly.pdbx_seq_one_letter_code
_entity_poly.pdbx_strand_id
1 'polypeptide(L)'
;MTAVFLFVYGTLRSDHAGPVADRLRREGMLIGPATTAGALYRIRDYPGLVPGGNAKVVGDLYALGDPXSTLAWLXDYEECSPAFPRPWEYRRAXIPVAGPRAQVXAWTYIYARDVTXLERIEGGDFLTPR
;
A
#
# COMPACT_ATOMS: atom_id res chain seq x y z
N MET A 1 1.62 23.63 -6.23
CA MET A 1 0.86 22.37 -6.28
C MET A 1 1.39 21.39 -5.25
N THR A 2 0.49 20.71 -4.61
CA THR A 2 0.85 19.75 -3.58
C THR A 2 1.03 18.36 -4.20
N ALA A 3 2.15 17.71 -3.92
CA ALA A 3 2.38 16.36 -4.40
C ALA A 3 1.40 15.39 -3.74
N VAL A 4 0.98 14.39 -4.50
CA VAL A 4 0.13 13.32 -3.99
C VAL A 4 0.97 12.05 -3.96
N PHE A 5 1.01 11.41 -2.81
CA PHE A 5 1.87 10.25 -2.59
C PHE A 5 1.06 8.98 -2.43
N LEU A 6 1.67 7.87 -2.81
CA LEU A 6 1.11 6.54 -2.66
C LEU A 6 2.14 5.64 -1.99
N PHE A 7 1.71 4.92 -0.96
CA PHE A 7 2.54 3.94 -0.28
C PHE A 7 2.07 2.54 -0.67
N VAL A 8 2.98 1.72 -1.13
CA VAL A 8 2.68 0.33 -1.52
C VAL A 8 3.57 -0.61 -0.73
N TYR A 9 2.99 -1.70 -0.23
CA TYR A 9 3.70 -2.57 0.69
C TYR A 9 3.66 -4.05 0.30
N GLY A 10 3.06 -4.36 -0.84
CA GLY A 10 2.91 -5.74 -1.30
C GLY A 10 3.38 -5.93 -2.71
N THR A 11 2.51 -6.45 -3.55
CA THR A 11 2.88 -6.82 -4.92
C THR A 11 3.07 -5.64 -5.86
N LEU A 12 2.77 -4.42 -5.40
CA LEU A 12 3.04 -3.21 -6.19
C LEU A 12 4.38 -2.55 -5.86
N ARG A 13 5.15 -3.12 -4.95
CA ARG A 13 6.46 -2.54 -4.61
C ARG A 13 7.40 -2.57 -5.81
N SER A 14 8.34 -1.63 -5.81
CA SER A 14 9.19 -1.38 -6.97
C SER A 14 10.07 -2.57 -7.34
N ASP A 15 10.41 -3.43 -6.37
CA ASP A 15 11.24 -4.60 -6.63
C ASP A 15 10.43 -5.86 -6.89
N HIS A 16 9.12 -5.73 -7.07
CA HIS A 16 8.26 -6.86 -7.43
C HIS A 16 8.00 -6.84 -8.93
N ALA A 17 8.08 -7.99 -9.58
CA ALA A 17 7.81 -8.09 -11.01
C ALA A 17 6.33 -8.28 -11.27
N GLY A 18 5.82 -7.72 -12.35
CA GLY A 18 4.44 -7.93 -12.77
C GLY A 18 3.89 -6.76 -13.54
N PRO A 19 2.83 -6.98 -14.34
CA PRO A 19 2.30 -5.91 -15.19
C PRO A 19 1.68 -4.75 -14.43
N VAL A 20 1.06 -5.01 -13.28
CA VAL A 20 0.44 -3.93 -12.51
C VAL A 20 1.52 -3.09 -11.83
N ALA A 21 2.54 -3.73 -11.27
CA ALA A 21 3.67 -2.99 -10.71
C ALA A 21 4.38 -2.19 -11.79
N ASP A 22 4.51 -2.76 -13.00
CA ASP A 22 5.11 -2.03 -14.12
C ASP A 22 4.29 -0.80 -14.49
N ARG A 23 2.96 -0.91 -14.48
CA ARG A 23 2.10 0.23 -14.78
C ARG A 23 2.31 1.34 -13.76
N LEU A 24 2.40 0.99 -12.48
CA LEU A 24 2.62 2.00 -11.46
C LEU A 24 3.98 2.69 -11.65
N ARG A 25 5.01 1.91 -12.01
CA ARG A 25 6.33 2.50 -12.28
C ARG A 25 6.31 3.46 -13.44
N ARG A 26 5.47 3.22 -14.44
CA ARG A 26 5.33 4.15 -15.57
C ARG A 26 4.57 5.42 -15.21
N GLU A 27 3.56 5.30 -14.34
CA GLU A 27 2.67 6.42 -14.04
C GLU A 27 3.14 7.27 -12.87
N GLY A 28 3.93 6.70 -11.97
CA GLY A 28 4.41 7.41 -10.79
C GLY A 28 5.92 7.56 -10.81
N MET A 29 6.41 8.41 -9.90
CA MET A 29 7.83 8.56 -9.70
C MET A 29 8.19 7.89 -8.37
N LEU A 30 9.06 6.89 -8.40
CA LEU A 30 9.50 6.24 -7.18
C LEU A 30 10.34 7.20 -6.36
N ILE A 31 9.89 7.49 -5.15
CA ILE A 31 10.65 8.32 -4.21
C ILE A 31 11.68 7.45 -3.49
N GLY A 32 11.28 6.25 -3.05
CA GLY A 32 12.20 5.33 -2.42
C GLY A 32 11.53 4.49 -1.35
N PRO A 33 12.34 3.74 -0.61
CA PRO A 33 11.79 2.91 0.46
C PRO A 33 11.20 3.77 1.57
N ALA A 34 10.18 3.22 2.21
CA ALA A 34 9.43 3.97 3.21
C ALA A 34 8.83 3.00 4.24
N THR A 35 8.43 3.55 5.39
CA THR A 35 7.76 2.75 6.40
C THR A 35 6.56 3.48 6.96
N THR A 36 5.63 2.72 7.53
CA THR A 36 4.51 3.30 8.25
C THR A 36 4.25 2.47 9.51
N ALA A 37 3.68 3.11 10.54
CA ALA A 37 3.32 2.41 11.74
C ALA A 37 2.13 1.48 11.46
N GLY A 38 2.26 0.21 11.79
CA GLY A 38 1.20 -0.73 11.56
C GLY A 38 1.63 -2.17 11.70
N ALA A 39 0.68 -3.06 11.48
CA ALA A 39 0.90 -4.49 11.47
C ALA A 39 0.58 -5.04 10.10
N LEU A 40 1.35 -6.01 9.65
CA LEU A 40 1.18 -6.61 8.33
C LEU A 40 0.73 -8.05 8.50
N TYR A 41 -0.31 -8.43 7.76
CA TYR A 41 -0.87 -9.77 7.84
C TYR A 41 -0.83 -10.44 6.47
N ARG A 42 -0.64 -11.76 6.48
CA ARG A 42 -0.73 -12.55 5.25
C ARG A 42 -2.19 -12.91 5.00
N ILE A 43 -2.74 -12.40 3.93
CA ILE A 43 -4.12 -12.70 3.56
C ILE A 43 -4.17 -13.97 2.73
N ARG A 44 -3.43 -13.98 1.64
CA ARG A 44 -3.22 -15.13 0.75
C ARG A 44 -1.81 -14.99 0.21
N ASP A 45 -1.66 -14.89 -1.10
CA ASP A 45 -0.37 -14.55 -1.70
C ASP A 45 -0.17 -13.04 -1.77
N TYR A 46 -0.93 -12.29 -0.97
CA TYR A 46 -0.81 -10.84 -0.85
C TYR A 46 -1.06 -10.45 0.62
N PRO A 47 -0.59 -9.26 1.01
CA PRO A 47 -0.68 -8.86 2.41
C PRO A 47 -1.78 -7.84 2.66
N GLY A 48 -2.09 -7.63 3.93
CA GLY A 48 -2.97 -6.58 4.39
C GLY A 48 -2.35 -5.77 5.51
N LEU A 49 -2.44 -4.46 5.42
CA LEU A 49 -1.91 -3.53 6.41
C LEU A 49 -3.01 -3.06 7.34
N VAL A 50 -2.75 -3.15 8.64
CA VAL A 50 -3.61 -2.53 9.66
C VAL A 50 -2.80 -1.42 10.32
N PRO A 51 -3.19 -0.15 10.15
CA PRO A 51 -2.38 0.96 10.65
C PRO A 51 -2.39 1.08 12.17
N GLY A 52 -1.36 1.71 12.70
CA GLY A 52 -1.29 2.07 14.12
C GLY A 52 -0.35 1.19 14.90
N GLY A 53 -0.13 1.55 16.16
CA GLY A 53 0.74 0.80 17.03
C GLY A 53 2.22 1.13 16.86
N ASN A 54 3.08 0.28 17.38
CA ASN A 54 4.51 0.55 17.44
C ASN A 54 5.35 -0.20 16.40
N ALA A 55 4.78 -1.22 15.77
CA ALA A 55 5.50 -1.94 14.74
C ALA A 55 5.52 -1.15 13.44
N LYS A 56 6.37 -1.54 12.51
CA LYS A 56 6.51 -0.85 11.25
C LYS A 56 6.29 -1.78 10.08
N VAL A 57 5.68 -1.24 9.03
CA VAL A 57 5.47 -1.94 7.76
C VAL A 57 6.35 -1.28 6.72
N VAL A 58 7.08 -2.10 5.98
CA VAL A 58 8.06 -1.66 4.98
C VAL A 58 7.42 -1.66 3.60
N GLY A 59 7.66 -0.63 2.83
CA GLY A 59 7.15 -0.53 1.48
C GLY A 59 7.92 0.48 0.65
N ASP A 60 7.27 0.96 -0.39
CA ASP A 60 7.83 1.98 -1.28
C ASP A 60 6.88 3.16 -1.40
N LEU A 61 7.46 4.33 -1.55
CA LEU A 61 6.70 5.58 -1.70
C LEU A 61 6.83 6.08 -3.12
N TYR A 62 5.69 6.39 -3.73
CA TYR A 62 5.61 6.99 -5.06
C TYR A 62 4.99 8.37 -4.99
N ALA A 63 5.46 9.28 -5.85
CA ALA A 63 4.75 10.52 -6.14
C ALA A 63 3.96 10.31 -7.42
N LEU A 64 2.69 10.70 -7.42
CA LEU A 64 1.80 10.42 -8.55
C LEU A 64 1.71 11.64 -9.46
N GLY A 65 2.01 11.45 -10.74
CA GLY A 65 1.94 12.53 -11.71
C GLY A 65 0.52 12.87 -12.13
N ASP A 66 -0.36 11.86 -12.15
CA ASP A 66 -1.77 12.04 -12.47
C ASP A 66 -2.59 11.27 -11.43
N PRO A 67 -2.73 11.84 -10.24
CA PRO A 67 -3.42 11.11 -9.16
C PRO A 67 -4.84 10.65 -9.49
N UNK A 68 -5.40 11.27 -10.10
CA UNK A 68 -6.67 10.99 -10.42
C UNK A 68 -6.83 9.78 -11.09
N SER A 69 -6.07 9.71 -12.19
CA SER A 69 -6.13 8.52 -13.04
C SER A 69 -5.56 7.31 -12.31
N THR A 70 -4.41 7.46 -11.69
CA THR A 70 -3.77 6.32 -11.03
C THR A 70 -4.62 5.82 -9.87
N LEU A 71 -5.17 6.70 -9.04
CA LEU A 71 -5.99 6.25 -7.93
C LEU A 71 -7.29 5.61 -8.41
N ALA A 72 -7.81 6.02 -9.58
CA ALA A 72 -9.01 5.41 -10.12
C ALA A 72 -8.80 3.94 -10.49
N TRP A 73 -7.73 3.62 -11.21
CA TRP A 73 -7.54 2.22 -11.56
C TRP A 73 -7.07 1.40 -10.36
N LEU A 74 -6.39 2.00 -9.43
CA LEU A 74 -6.05 1.28 -8.19
C LEU A 74 -7.29 0.91 -7.36
N UNK A 75 -8.13 1.67 -7.33
CA UNK A 75 -9.21 1.50 -6.72
C UNK A 75 -9.88 0.44 -7.15
N ASP A 76 -9.99 0.18 -8.51
CA ASP A 76 -10.55 -1.01 -9.12
C ASP A 76 -9.65 -2.24 -8.89
N TYR A 77 -8.35 -2.07 -9.04
CA TYR A 77 -7.43 -3.19 -8.81
C TYR A 77 -7.56 -3.74 -7.38
N GLU A 78 -7.73 -2.87 -6.39
CA GLU A 78 -7.90 -3.29 -5.00
C GLU A 78 -9.32 -3.70 -4.67
N GLU A 79 -10.21 -3.62 -5.66
CA GLU A 79 -11.59 -4.05 -5.53
C GLU A 79 -12.35 -3.28 -4.46
N CYS A 80 -12.05 -1.99 -4.35
CA CYS A 80 -12.76 -1.13 -3.41
C CYS A 80 -13.40 0.06 -4.09
N SER A 81 -13.82 -0.12 -5.34
CA SER A 81 -14.64 0.85 -6.06
C SER A 81 -16.11 0.42 -6.01
N PRO A 82 -17.04 1.31 -6.38
CA PRO A 82 -18.47 0.94 -6.40
C PRO A 82 -18.82 -0.22 -7.34
N ALA A 83 -17.92 -0.59 -8.26
CA ALA A 83 -18.14 -1.74 -9.14
C ALA A 83 -18.09 -3.07 -8.40
N PHE A 84 -17.59 -3.09 -7.16
CA PHE A 84 -17.42 -4.33 -6.41
C PHE A 84 -18.37 -4.39 -5.22
N PRO A 85 -18.85 -5.59 -4.84
CA PRO A 85 -19.78 -5.69 -3.71
C PRO A 85 -19.12 -5.45 -2.37
N ARG A 86 -19.88 -4.89 -1.43
CA ARG A 86 -19.44 -4.72 -0.05
C ARG A 86 -19.79 -5.98 0.75
N PRO A 87 -19.06 -6.23 1.85
CA PRO A 87 -17.97 -5.43 2.39
C PRO A 87 -16.67 -5.65 1.63
N TRP A 88 -15.97 -4.56 1.37
CA TRP A 88 -14.69 -4.62 0.66
C TRP A 88 -13.59 -5.21 1.54
N GLU A 89 -12.63 -5.87 0.91
CA GLU A 89 -11.46 -6.40 1.60
C GLU A 89 -10.48 -5.29 1.96
N TYR A 90 -10.35 -4.28 1.11
CA TYR A 90 -9.46 -3.14 1.32
C TYR A 90 -10.23 -1.84 1.24
N ARG A 91 -9.67 -0.79 1.88
CA ARG A 91 -10.15 0.57 1.66
C ARG A 91 -8.97 1.53 1.58
N ARG A 92 -9.16 2.59 0.84
CA ARG A 92 -8.12 3.59 0.67
C ARG A 92 -8.12 4.54 1.86
N ALA A 93 -6.92 4.86 2.35
CA ALA A 93 -6.79 5.77 3.49
C ALA A 93 -5.51 6.59 3.37
N UNK A 94 -5.26 7.67 3.84
CA UNK A 94 -4.23 8.45 3.87
C UNK A 94 -3.69 8.25 5.15
N ILE A 95 -2.48 7.99 5.23
CA ILE A 95 -1.80 7.74 6.49
C ILE A 95 -0.42 8.37 6.52
N PRO A 96 0.14 8.60 7.73
CA PRO A 96 1.52 9.10 7.81
C PRO A 96 2.51 8.02 7.38
N VAL A 97 3.45 8.39 6.54
CA VAL A 97 4.47 7.47 6.03
C VAL A 97 5.82 8.17 6.14
N ALA A 98 6.80 7.46 6.69
CA ALA A 98 8.17 7.96 6.77
C ALA A 98 8.89 7.62 5.47
N GLY A 99 9.05 8.60 4.62
CA GLY A 99 9.77 8.43 3.36
C GLY A 99 11.27 8.62 3.54
N PRO A 100 12.04 8.54 2.45
CA PRO A 100 13.50 8.68 2.59
C PRO A 100 13.95 10.03 3.09
N ARG A 101 13.17 11.09 2.84
CA ARG A 101 13.57 12.44 3.23
C ARG A 101 12.68 13.09 4.26
N ALA A 102 11.39 12.72 4.26
CA ALA A 102 10.44 13.41 5.12
C ALA A 102 9.24 12.51 5.36
N GLN A 103 8.52 12.79 6.43
CA GLN A 103 7.25 12.17 6.67
C GLN A 103 6.20 12.86 5.83
N VAL A 104 5.36 12.07 5.18
CA VAL A 104 4.32 12.57 4.29
C VAL A 104 3.01 11.84 4.57
N UNK A 105 1.87 12.10 4.17
CA UNK A 105 0.74 11.54 4.17
C UNK A 105 0.62 10.96 2.97
N ALA A 106 0.40 9.82 2.82
CA ALA A 106 0.31 9.07 1.58
C ALA A 106 -0.99 8.28 1.54
N TRP A 107 -1.53 8.14 0.36
CA TRP A 107 -2.62 7.19 0.14
C TRP A 107 -2.08 5.79 0.20
N THR A 108 -2.87 4.87 0.76
CA THR A 108 -2.55 3.46 0.73
C THR A 108 -3.84 2.66 0.86
N TYR A 109 -3.76 1.37 0.60
CA TYR A 109 -4.94 0.50 0.67
C TYR A 109 -4.79 -0.37 1.91
N ILE A 110 -5.60 -0.10 2.92
CA ILE A 110 -5.51 -0.81 4.21
C ILE A 110 -6.52 -1.95 4.24
N TYR A 111 -6.20 -2.99 5.00
CA TYR A 111 -7.08 -4.14 5.10
C TYR A 111 -8.30 -3.77 5.94
N ALA A 112 -9.47 -4.11 5.44
CA ALA A 112 -10.73 -3.63 6.02
C ALA A 112 -11.53 -4.72 6.70
N ARG A 113 -11.00 -5.96 6.78
CA ARG A 113 -11.70 -7.05 7.42
C ARG A 113 -10.99 -7.50 8.69
N ASP A 114 -11.61 -8.41 9.44
CA ASP A 114 -11.06 -8.93 10.68
C ASP A 114 -9.78 -9.71 10.41
N VAL A 115 -8.74 -9.48 11.21
CA VAL A 115 -7.44 -10.12 11.02
C VAL A 115 -7.15 -11.19 12.08
N THR A 116 -8.10 -11.44 12.98
CA THR A 116 -7.90 -12.35 14.11
C THR A 116 -7.29 -13.69 13.69
N UNK A 117 -7.59 -14.10 12.51
CA UNK A 117 -7.23 -15.27 12.12
C UNK A 117 -6.13 -15.35 11.33
N LEU A 118 -5.59 -14.34 11.17
CA LEU A 118 -4.60 -14.26 10.08
C LEU A 118 -3.19 -14.30 10.66
N GLU A 119 -2.25 -14.80 9.86
CA GLU A 119 -0.85 -14.85 10.24
C GLU A 119 -0.23 -13.47 10.13
N ARG A 120 0.39 -13.00 11.20
CA ARG A 120 1.11 -11.74 11.17
C ARG A 120 2.50 -11.93 10.55
N ILE A 121 2.88 -10.99 9.71
CA ILE A 121 4.23 -10.95 9.14
C ILE A 121 5.06 -10.08 10.09
N GLU A 122 5.80 -10.72 10.98
CA GLU A 122 6.41 -10.03 12.13
C GLU A 122 7.42 -8.97 11.73
N GLY A 123 8.15 -9.18 10.65
CA GLY A 123 9.12 -8.20 10.20
C GLY A 123 8.52 -7.02 9.47
N GLY A 124 7.24 -7.07 9.13
CA GLY A 124 6.56 -5.98 8.43
C GLY A 124 6.98 -5.78 6.99
N ASP A 125 7.62 -6.78 6.39
CA ASP A 125 8.14 -6.70 5.03
C ASP A 125 7.63 -7.89 4.24
N PHE A 126 6.68 -7.66 3.33
CA PHE A 126 6.06 -8.76 2.60
C PHE A 126 7.04 -9.47 1.67
N LEU A 127 7.97 -8.73 1.08
CA LEU A 127 8.90 -9.31 0.11
C LEU A 127 10.08 -10.01 0.77
N THR A 128 10.29 -9.79 2.06
CA THR A 128 11.33 -10.48 2.83
C THR A 128 10.72 -11.01 4.12
N PRO A 129 9.72 -11.89 4.05
CA PRO A 129 9.06 -12.34 5.28
C PRO A 129 9.95 -13.29 6.08
N ARG A 130 9.68 -13.33 7.36
CA ARG A 130 10.38 -14.23 8.29
C ARG A 130 9.46 -15.27 8.82
#